data_a1a342c16402b1892a2b5fc71c85fbc4
#
_entry.id   a1a342c16402b1892a2b5fc71c85fbc4
#
_cell.length_a   1.000
_cell.length_b   1.000
_cell.length_c   1.000
_cell.angle_alpha   90.00
_cell.angle_beta   90.00
_cell.angle_gamma   90.00
#
_symmetry.space_group_name_H-M   'P 1'
#
loop_
_entity.id
_entity.type
_entity.pdbx_description
1 polymer ?
#
loop_
_entity_poly.entity_id
_entity_poly.type
_entity_poly.pdbx_seq_one_letter_code
_entity_poly.pdbx_strand_id
1 'polypeptide(L)'
;MDRSKTFLIVGLGLLGGKYAQVLSGKGYRVLGIDTDPDAVAYARRRDYIVEGLAGGDPAPLLAQADYVIFGLYPTALLQWVEAYGHLLRPGTLVTDVSGVKRGVVEPVQDRLPQGVEFIASHPMAGRETSGITHSAEVDFAPANFIVTPTARNTPAAVDWCRDLAETLGFARISVLSPAEHDRMIGYVSQLCHAIAVSLMCASDNTELARYTGDSFRDLTRIARINDKMWAELFLWNKDNLIGEIDMFSAALGSLREKLAADDREGLEEMFRLSTRRRQAFDKK
;
A
#
# COMPACT_ATOMS: atom_id res chain seq x y z
N MET A 1 -14.03 15.82 8.46
CA MET A 1 -13.26 16.63 7.46
C MET A 1 -14.15 17.69 6.82
N ASP A 2 -13.60 18.88 6.49
CA ASP A 2 -14.30 20.02 5.88
C ASP A 2 -14.60 19.77 4.39
N ARG A 3 -15.89 19.84 4.01
CA ARG A 3 -16.34 19.59 2.62
C ARG A 3 -16.07 20.75 1.64
N SER A 4 -15.69 21.92 2.13
CA SER A 4 -15.28 23.03 1.28
C SER A 4 -13.88 22.84 0.68
N LYS A 5 -13.12 21.86 1.19
CA LYS A 5 -11.76 21.56 0.80
C LYS A 5 -11.69 20.71 -0.47
N THR A 6 -10.70 21.02 -1.30
CA THR A 6 -10.44 20.35 -2.58
C THR A 6 -9.32 19.33 -2.43
N PHE A 7 -9.58 18.10 -2.88
CA PHE A 7 -8.59 17.05 -3.01
C PHE A 7 -7.98 17.04 -4.42
N LEU A 8 -6.69 16.79 -4.50
CA LEU A 8 -5.99 16.44 -5.72
C LEU A 8 -5.39 15.04 -5.58
N ILE A 9 -5.78 14.13 -6.47
CA ILE A 9 -5.19 12.80 -6.54
C ILE A 9 -4.15 12.79 -7.65
N VAL A 10 -2.91 12.48 -7.32
CA VAL A 10 -1.82 12.31 -8.28
C VAL A 10 -1.54 10.81 -8.43
N GLY A 11 -1.82 10.28 -9.59
CA GLY A 11 -1.87 8.85 -9.88
C GLY A 11 -3.28 8.27 -9.70
N LEU A 12 -4.00 8.13 -10.83
CA LEU A 12 -5.36 7.58 -10.90
C LEU A 12 -5.35 6.07 -11.21
N GLY A 13 -4.44 5.34 -10.57
CA GLY A 13 -4.40 3.88 -10.63
C GLY A 13 -5.50 3.22 -9.80
N LEU A 14 -5.24 1.99 -9.34
CA LEU A 14 -6.19 1.20 -8.52
C LEU A 14 -6.60 1.95 -7.25
N LEU A 15 -5.62 2.35 -6.42
CA LEU A 15 -5.89 3.01 -5.14
C LEU A 15 -6.27 4.49 -5.32
N GLY A 16 -5.54 5.23 -6.15
CA GLY A 16 -5.89 6.64 -6.41
C GLY A 16 -7.28 6.80 -7.00
N GLY A 17 -7.68 5.93 -7.94
CA GLY A 17 -9.03 5.86 -8.48
C GLY A 17 -10.08 5.54 -7.41
N LYS A 18 -9.77 4.62 -6.49
CA LYS A 18 -10.67 4.31 -5.36
C LYS A 18 -10.83 5.49 -4.40
N TYR A 19 -9.74 6.18 -4.08
CA TYR A 19 -9.81 7.40 -3.27
C TYR A 19 -10.69 8.45 -3.95
N ALA A 20 -10.46 8.70 -5.24
CA ALA A 20 -11.26 9.64 -6.02
C ALA A 20 -12.75 9.27 -6.00
N GLN A 21 -13.07 7.99 -6.24
CA GLN A 21 -14.44 7.47 -6.21
C GLN A 21 -15.12 7.71 -4.85
N VAL A 22 -14.45 7.36 -3.75
CA VAL A 22 -15.06 7.47 -2.41
C VAL A 22 -15.22 8.93 -2.01
N LEU A 23 -14.21 9.76 -2.23
CA LEU A 23 -14.25 11.18 -1.86
C LEU A 23 -15.30 11.95 -2.66
N SER A 24 -15.38 11.76 -3.99
CA SER A 24 -16.43 12.38 -4.81
C SER A 24 -17.82 11.91 -4.41
N GLY A 25 -18.00 10.60 -4.15
CA GLY A 25 -19.26 10.03 -3.66
C GLY A 25 -19.72 10.58 -2.31
N LYS A 26 -18.80 11.12 -1.51
CA LYS A 26 -19.08 11.82 -0.24
C LYS A 26 -19.26 13.34 -0.42
N GLY A 27 -19.22 13.84 -1.64
CA GLY A 27 -19.48 15.23 -1.99
C GLY A 27 -18.27 16.15 -1.85
N TYR A 28 -17.04 15.62 -1.81
CA TYR A 28 -15.83 16.45 -1.92
C TYR A 28 -15.54 16.82 -3.37
N ARG A 29 -14.96 18.00 -3.58
CA ARG A 29 -14.38 18.38 -4.85
C ARG A 29 -13.06 17.61 -5.04
N VAL A 30 -12.97 16.79 -6.08
CA VAL A 30 -11.80 15.98 -6.38
C VAL A 30 -11.24 16.33 -7.75
N LEU A 31 -9.95 16.61 -7.80
CA LEU A 31 -9.14 16.83 -9.01
C LEU A 31 -8.24 15.61 -9.22
N GLY A 32 -7.79 15.37 -10.45
CA GLY A 32 -6.94 14.23 -10.72
C GLY A 32 -5.81 14.53 -11.70
N ILE A 33 -4.64 13.94 -11.47
CA ILE A 33 -3.50 13.95 -12.40
C ILE A 33 -3.08 12.50 -12.64
N ASP A 34 -2.89 12.14 -13.90
CA ASP A 34 -2.24 10.90 -14.29
C ASP A 34 -1.46 11.11 -15.59
N THR A 35 -0.51 10.26 -15.88
CA THR A 35 0.19 10.25 -17.18
C THR A 35 -0.61 9.53 -18.26
N ASP A 36 -1.55 8.65 -17.85
CA ASP A 36 -2.45 7.92 -18.73
C ASP A 36 -3.73 8.76 -19.02
N PRO A 37 -3.93 9.23 -20.26
CA PRO A 37 -5.12 9.99 -20.62
C PRO A 37 -6.41 9.15 -20.51
N ASP A 38 -6.34 7.85 -20.67
CA ASP A 38 -7.50 6.97 -20.54
C ASP A 38 -7.96 6.86 -19.09
N ALA A 39 -7.02 6.84 -18.13
CA ALA A 39 -7.33 6.87 -16.70
C ALA A 39 -8.04 8.17 -16.30
N VAL A 40 -7.54 9.33 -16.78
CA VAL A 40 -8.17 10.63 -16.55
C VAL A 40 -9.56 10.70 -17.18
N ALA A 41 -9.69 10.25 -18.44
CA ALA A 41 -10.97 10.22 -19.13
C ALA A 41 -11.98 9.28 -18.44
N TYR A 42 -11.53 8.12 -17.94
CA TYR A 42 -12.36 7.20 -17.17
C TYR A 42 -12.86 7.86 -15.88
N ALA A 43 -11.96 8.47 -15.08
CA ALA A 43 -12.31 9.15 -13.84
C ALA A 43 -13.34 10.26 -14.05
N ARG A 44 -13.20 11.04 -15.14
CA ARG A 44 -14.16 12.07 -15.50
C ARG A 44 -15.52 11.52 -15.90
N ARG A 45 -15.56 10.47 -16.74
CA ARG A 45 -16.83 9.84 -17.18
C ARG A 45 -17.60 9.21 -16.03
N ARG A 46 -16.91 8.85 -14.94
CA ARG A 46 -17.49 8.24 -13.75
C ARG A 46 -17.77 9.25 -12.63
N ASP A 47 -17.56 10.53 -12.86
CA ASP A 47 -17.71 11.61 -11.88
C ASP A 47 -16.82 11.39 -10.63
N TYR A 48 -15.68 10.69 -10.80
CA TYR A 48 -14.70 10.54 -9.73
C TYR A 48 -13.86 11.79 -9.52
N ILE A 49 -13.68 12.58 -10.59
CA ILE A 49 -13.01 13.87 -10.58
C ILE A 49 -13.81 14.91 -11.39
N VAL A 50 -13.79 16.16 -10.95
CA VAL A 50 -14.45 17.27 -11.66
C VAL A 50 -13.54 17.90 -12.72
N GLU A 51 -12.21 17.78 -12.55
CA GLU A 51 -11.20 18.28 -13.47
C GLU A 51 -9.98 17.34 -13.42
N GLY A 52 -9.33 17.13 -14.57
CA GLY A 52 -8.20 16.21 -14.65
C GLY A 52 -7.18 16.64 -15.69
N LEU A 53 -5.92 16.25 -15.45
CA LEU A 53 -4.78 16.52 -16.31
C LEU A 53 -4.07 15.22 -16.67
N ALA A 54 -3.88 14.99 -17.97
CA ALA A 54 -3.12 13.85 -18.49
C ALA A 54 -1.74 14.34 -18.97
N GLY A 55 -0.80 14.52 -18.06
CA GLY A 55 0.50 15.11 -18.35
C GLY A 55 0.44 16.64 -18.46
N GLY A 56 1.59 17.28 -18.67
CA GLY A 56 1.70 18.74 -18.77
C GLY A 56 1.93 19.43 -17.41
N ASP A 57 1.61 20.73 -17.34
CA ASP A 57 1.88 21.55 -16.15
C ASP A 57 0.80 21.35 -15.07
N PRO A 58 1.15 20.83 -13.87
CA PRO A 58 0.21 20.61 -12.79
C PRO A 58 -0.15 21.88 -12.00
N ALA A 59 0.54 23.00 -12.21
CA ALA A 59 0.39 24.22 -11.42
C ALA A 59 -1.07 24.71 -11.31
N PRO A 60 -1.92 24.72 -12.37
CA PRO A 60 -3.29 25.16 -12.25
C PRO A 60 -4.16 24.30 -11.32
N LEU A 61 -3.91 22.98 -11.24
CA LEU A 61 -4.63 22.09 -10.34
C LEU A 61 -4.08 22.17 -8.91
N LEU A 62 -2.75 22.26 -8.76
CA LEU A 62 -2.10 22.47 -7.47
C LEU A 62 -2.54 23.76 -6.79
N ALA A 63 -2.75 24.82 -7.55
CA ALA A 63 -3.26 26.09 -7.04
C ALA A 63 -4.67 25.99 -6.42
N GLN A 64 -5.46 24.97 -6.77
CA GLN A 64 -6.81 24.72 -6.26
C GLN A 64 -6.83 23.72 -5.09
N ALA A 65 -5.78 22.92 -4.91
CA ALA A 65 -5.75 21.83 -3.94
C ALA A 65 -5.47 22.29 -2.51
N ASP A 66 -6.28 21.85 -1.56
CA ASP A 66 -6.01 21.92 -0.13
C ASP A 66 -5.32 20.64 0.37
N TYR A 67 -5.68 19.51 -0.22
CA TYR A 67 -5.18 18.20 0.12
C TYR A 67 -4.65 17.49 -1.13
N VAL A 68 -3.46 16.88 -1.04
CA VAL A 68 -2.85 16.12 -2.13
C VAL A 68 -2.62 14.68 -1.68
N ILE A 69 -3.06 13.73 -2.51
CA ILE A 69 -2.87 12.29 -2.25
C ILE A 69 -2.08 11.69 -3.40
N PHE A 70 -0.92 11.13 -3.10
CA PHE A 70 -0.08 10.43 -4.06
C PHE A 70 -0.48 8.96 -4.17
N GLY A 71 -1.15 8.60 -5.25
CA GLY A 71 -1.44 7.24 -5.67
C GLY A 71 -0.32 6.64 -6.53
N LEU A 72 0.94 6.96 -6.23
CA LEU A 72 2.13 6.65 -7.01
C LEU A 72 3.00 5.57 -6.35
N TYR A 73 3.82 4.89 -7.16
CA TYR A 73 4.89 4.05 -6.65
C TYR A 73 6.02 4.90 -6.05
N PRO A 74 6.86 4.35 -5.15
CA PRO A 74 7.88 5.11 -4.43
C PRO A 74 8.78 5.97 -5.31
N THR A 75 9.36 5.39 -6.35
CA THR A 75 10.25 6.11 -7.27
C THR A 75 9.52 7.22 -8.03
N ALA A 76 8.32 6.94 -8.53
CA ALA A 76 7.51 7.92 -9.23
C ALA A 76 7.06 9.07 -8.31
N LEU A 77 6.75 8.78 -7.04
CA LEU A 77 6.43 9.78 -6.04
C LEU A 77 7.61 10.72 -5.79
N LEU A 78 8.80 10.18 -5.58
CA LEU A 78 10.01 10.99 -5.36
C LEU A 78 10.34 11.87 -6.59
N GLN A 79 10.24 11.32 -7.79
CA GLN A 79 10.44 12.07 -9.03
C GLN A 79 9.40 13.18 -9.21
N TRP A 80 8.14 12.90 -8.87
CA TRP A 80 7.08 13.89 -8.95
C TRP A 80 7.28 15.05 -7.96
N VAL A 81 7.65 14.73 -6.73
CA VAL A 81 7.93 15.74 -5.70
C VAL A 81 9.16 16.56 -6.06
N GLU A 82 10.21 15.96 -6.62
CA GLU A 82 11.39 16.68 -7.11
C GLU A 82 11.03 17.69 -8.22
N ALA A 83 10.15 17.28 -9.16
CA ALA A 83 9.78 18.11 -10.29
C ALA A 83 8.77 19.21 -9.90
N TYR A 84 7.80 18.91 -9.06
CA TYR A 84 6.61 19.76 -8.86
C TYR A 84 6.31 20.09 -7.39
N GLY A 85 7.03 19.50 -6.41
CA GLY A 85 6.76 19.74 -4.99
C GLY A 85 6.84 21.21 -4.59
N HIS A 86 7.71 21.97 -5.25
CA HIS A 86 7.88 23.41 -5.03
C HIS A 86 6.65 24.26 -5.39
N LEU A 87 5.69 23.71 -6.16
CA LEU A 87 4.44 24.37 -6.55
C LEU A 87 3.33 24.22 -5.50
N LEU A 88 3.53 23.38 -4.50
CA LEU A 88 2.56 23.20 -3.42
C LEU A 88 2.47 24.46 -2.55
N ARG A 89 1.26 24.84 -2.17
CA ARG A 89 1.02 26.08 -1.41
C ARG A 89 1.18 25.83 0.09
N PRO A 90 1.66 26.81 0.87
CA PRO A 90 1.60 26.73 2.32
C PRO A 90 0.18 26.42 2.81
N GLY A 91 0.07 25.54 3.81
CA GLY A 91 -1.20 25.04 4.36
C GLY A 91 -1.73 23.78 3.66
N THR A 92 -1.12 23.34 2.54
CA THR A 92 -1.48 22.07 1.92
C THR A 92 -1.04 20.91 2.78
N LEU A 93 -1.95 19.95 3.03
CA LEU A 93 -1.63 18.65 3.62
C LEU A 93 -1.50 17.60 2.53
N VAL A 94 -0.45 16.80 2.64
CA VAL A 94 -0.07 15.81 1.62
C VAL A 94 0.04 14.44 2.24
N THR A 95 -0.46 13.40 1.57
CA THR A 95 -0.27 12.00 1.96
C THR A 95 0.01 11.10 0.76
N ASP A 96 0.35 9.84 1.01
CA ASP A 96 0.61 8.82 -0.01
C ASP A 96 -0.14 7.51 0.28
N VAL A 97 -0.03 6.56 -0.65
CA VAL A 97 -0.54 5.19 -0.50
C VAL A 97 0.56 4.13 -0.58
N SER A 98 1.81 4.55 -0.57
CA SER A 98 2.96 3.66 -0.80
C SER A 98 3.04 2.52 0.23
N GLY A 99 3.41 1.33 -0.22
CA GLY A 99 3.60 0.14 0.62
C GLY A 99 4.92 0.10 1.39
N VAL A 100 5.79 1.10 1.23
CA VAL A 100 7.07 1.27 1.95
C VAL A 100 7.23 2.70 2.40
N LYS A 101 7.94 2.93 3.51
CA LYS A 101 8.09 4.26 4.11
C LYS A 101 9.54 4.72 4.23
N ARG A 102 10.44 3.81 4.60
CA ARG A 102 11.87 4.09 4.66
C ARG A 102 12.36 4.51 3.26
N GLY A 103 13.16 5.58 3.19
CA GLY A 103 13.65 6.12 1.93
C GLY A 103 12.61 6.91 1.12
N VAL A 104 11.34 6.96 1.55
CA VAL A 104 10.28 7.77 0.92
C VAL A 104 9.93 8.97 1.80
N VAL A 105 9.64 8.75 3.09
CA VAL A 105 9.03 9.78 3.95
C VAL A 105 9.96 10.97 4.14
N GLU A 106 11.18 10.75 4.60
CA GLU A 106 12.13 11.84 4.86
C GLU A 106 12.51 12.58 3.55
N PRO A 107 12.87 11.90 2.44
CA PRO A 107 13.15 12.58 1.19
C PRO A 107 12.00 13.42 0.64
N VAL A 108 10.75 13.00 0.84
CA VAL A 108 9.58 13.81 0.48
C VAL A 108 9.49 15.03 1.39
N GLN A 109 9.58 14.85 2.71
CA GLN A 109 9.52 15.95 3.68
C GLN A 109 10.65 16.97 3.47
N ASP A 110 11.82 16.55 3.01
CA ASP A 110 12.98 17.44 2.75
C ASP A 110 12.77 18.34 1.52
N ARG A 111 11.96 17.90 0.56
CA ARG A 111 11.74 18.59 -0.73
C ARG A 111 10.52 19.50 -0.73
N LEU A 112 9.65 19.38 0.26
CA LEU A 112 8.44 20.17 0.30
C LEU A 112 8.72 21.59 0.83
N PRO A 113 8.05 22.62 0.30
CA PRO A 113 8.23 23.99 0.76
C PRO A 113 7.70 24.18 2.18
N GLN A 114 8.20 25.23 2.82
CA GLN A 114 7.76 25.58 4.17
C GLN A 114 6.24 25.80 4.23
N GLY A 115 5.60 25.22 5.24
CA GLY A 115 4.15 25.31 5.43
C GLY A 115 3.35 24.25 4.69
N VAL A 116 3.99 23.38 3.91
CA VAL A 116 3.39 22.13 3.37
C VAL A 116 3.78 20.98 4.28
N GLU A 117 2.83 20.15 4.66
CA GLU A 117 3.08 19.03 5.55
C GLU A 117 2.74 17.70 4.89
N PHE A 118 3.72 16.80 4.82
CA PHE A 118 3.55 15.43 4.35
C PHE A 118 3.42 14.50 5.55
N ILE A 119 2.26 13.84 5.64
CA ILE A 119 1.97 12.76 6.58
C ILE A 119 1.78 11.46 5.80
N ALA A 120 2.72 10.54 5.92
CA ALA A 120 2.69 9.31 5.15
C ALA A 120 1.64 8.33 5.67
N SER A 121 1.04 7.58 4.75
CA SER A 121 0.04 6.57 5.08
C SER A 121 0.09 5.34 4.16
N HIS A 122 -0.47 4.23 4.62
CA HIS A 122 -0.54 3.00 3.85
C HIS A 122 -1.92 2.34 4.01
N PRO A 123 -2.79 2.41 2.99
CA PRO A 123 -4.03 1.64 2.93
C PRO A 123 -3.69 0.19 2.56
N MET A 124 -3.86 -0.74 3.48
CA MET A 124 -3.59 -2.17 3.24
C MET A 124 -4.76 -2.83 2.49
N ALA A 125 -5.11 -2.29 1.34
CA ALA A 125 -6.26 -2.67 0.52
C ALA A 125 -5.89 -2.93 -0.96
N GLY A 126 -4.63 -3.25 -1.24
CA GLY A 126 -4.17 -3.62 -2.58
C GLY A 126 -4.81 -4.91 -3.09
N ARG A 127 -4.86 -5.07 -4.41
CA ARG A 127 -5.31 -6.28 -5.11
C ARG A 127 -4.30 -6.66 -6.19
N GLU A 128 -4.46 -7.86 -6.73
CA GLU A 128 -3.61 -8.38 -7.81
C GLU A 128 -3.93 -7.72 -9.17
N THR A 129 -5.02 -6.95 -9.26
CA THR A 129 -5.40 -6.16 -10.42
C THR A 129 -4.79 -4.76 -10.36
N SER A 130 -4.65 -4.09 -11.49
CA SER A 130 -4.12 -2.74 -11.60
C SER A 130 -5.00 -1.86 -12.48
N GLY A 131 -4.80 -0.54 -12.38
CA GLY A 131 -5.51 0.46 -13.17
C GLY A 131 -6.84 0.91 -12.56
N ILE A 132 -7.31 2.07 -13.01
CA ILE A 132 -8.51 2.73 -12.47
C ILE A 132 -9.80 1.94 -12.73
N THR A 133 -9.85 1.16 -13.80
CA THR A 133 -11.04 0.36 -14.16
C THR A 133 -11.39 -0.68 -13.10
N HIS A 134 -10.41 -1.14 -12.32
CA HIS A 134 -10.58 -2.06 -11.20
C HIS A 134 -10.73 -1.36 -9.85
N SER A 135 -10.66 -0.03 -9.78
CA SER A 135 -10.73 0.71 -8.52
C SER A 135 -12.03 0.48 -7.75
N ALA A 136 -13.14 0.29 -8.43
CA ALA A 136 -14.44 0.02 -7.80
C ALA A 136 -14.47 -1.31 -7.03
N GLU A 137 -13.62 -2.28 -7.40
CA GLU A 137 -13.54 -3.59 -6.76
C GLU A 137 -12.80 -3.56 -5.40
N VAL A 138 -12.07 -2.48 -5.11
CA VAL A 138 -11.37 -2.31 -3.84
C VAL A 138 -12.37 -2.03 -2.73
N ASP A 139 -12.28 -2.78 -1.63
CA ASP A 139 -13.06 -2.55 -0.42
C ASP A 139 -12.14 -2.12 0.72
N PHE A 140 -12.40 -0.95 1.30
CA PHE A 140 -11.62 -0.40 2.41
C PHE A 140 -12.12 -0.88 3.77
N ALA A 141 -13.39 -1.31 3.89
CA ALA A 141 -13.99 -1.64 5.17
C ALA A 141 -13.26 -2.75 5.95
N PRO A 142 -12.84 -3.88 5.34
CA PRO A 142 -12.11 -4.93 6.07
C PRO A 142 -10.61 -4.63 6.23
N ALA A 143 -10.09 -3.60 5.54
CA ALA A 143 -8.66 -3.33 5.47
C ALA A 143 -8.17 -2.47 6.64
N ASN A 144 -6.88 -2.56 6.92
CA ASN A 144 -6.19 -1.68 7.86
C ASN A 144 -5.69 -0.43 7.11
N PHE A 145 -5.69 0.70 7.82
CA PHE A 145 -5.02 1.91 7.39
C PHE A 145 -3.91 2.26 8.39
N ILE A 146 -2.70 2.46 7.90
CA ILE A 146 -1.55 2.75 8.76
C ILE A 146 -1.12 4.19 8.51
N VAL A 147 -1.15 5.02 9.55
CA VAL A 147 -0.58 6.38 9.56
C VAL A 147 0.85 6.28 10.03
N THR A 148 1.79 6.89 9.32
CA THR A 148 3.22 6.79 9.63
C THR A 148 3.84 8.18 9.87
N PRO A 149 3.57 8.79 11.04
CA PRO A 149 4.11 10.09 11.36
C PRO A 149 5.63 10.04 11.68
N THR A 150 6.28 11.16 11.43
CA THR A 150 7.63 11.47 11.90
C THR A 150 7.59 12.59 12.95
N ALA A 151 8.73 12.91 13.56
CA ALA A 151 8.84 14.06 14.47
C ALA A 151 8.55 15.42 13.79
N ARG A 152 8.48 15.47 12.45
CA ARG A 152 8.14 16.68 11.69
C ARG A 152 6.63 16.91 11.55
N ASN A 153 5.82 15.89 11.91
CA ASN A 153 4.38 16.00 11.76
C ASN A 153 3.72 16.63 12.98
N THR A 154 2.81 17.56 12.69
CA THR A 154 1.96 18.14 13.72
C THR A 154 0.87 17.15 14.16
N PRO A 155 0.35 17.25 15.39
CA PRO A 155 -0.83 16.47 15.80
C PRO A 155 -2.03 16.68 14.85
N ALA A 156 -2.21 17.89 14.33
CA ALA A 156 -3.28 18.23 13.41
C ALA A 156 -3.20 17.44 12.08
N ALA A 157 -1.98 17.24 11.55
CA ALA A 157 -1.79 16.43 10.34
C ALA A 157 -2.07 14.95 10.60
N VAL A 158 -1.69 14.44 11.78
CA VAL A 158 -2.00 13.06 12.19
C VAL A 158 -3.51 12.85 12.30
N ASP A 159 -4.20 13.78 12.95
CA ASP A 159 -5.66 13.74 13.11
C ASP A 159 -6.36 13.84 11.75
N TRP A 160 -5.92 14.75 10.88
CA TRP A 160 -6.41 14.84 9.51
C TRP A 160 -6.26 13.52 8.74
N CYS A 161 -5.12 12.85 8.86
CA CYS A 161 -4.88 11.57 8.17
C CYS A 161 -5.79 10.45 8.71
N ARG A 162 -6.09 10.45 10.01
CA ARG A 162 -7.09 9.56 10.61
C ARG A 162 -8.50 9.85 10.10
N ASP A 163 -8.90 11.13 10.10
CA ASP A 163 -10.19 11.57 9.56
C ASP A 163 -10.36 11.17 8.09
N LEU A 164 -9.26 11.25 7.30
CA LEU A 164 -9.25 10.78 5.92
C LEU A 164 -9.52 9.28 5.85
N ALA A 165 -8.85 8.47 6.67
CA ALA A 165 -9.07 7.03 6.70
C ALA A 165 -10.51 6.66 7.09
N GLU A 166 -11.08 7.30 8.11
CA GLU A 166 -12.49 7.14 8.51
C GLU A 166 -13.44 7.57 7.37
N THR A 167 -13.13 8.70 6.73
CA THR A 167 -13.89 9.20 5.57
C THR A 167 -13.86 8.20 4.42
N LEU A 168 -12.75 7.53 4.18
CA LEU A 168 -12.61 6.49 3.17
C LEU A 168 -13.32 5.18 3.56
N GLY A 169 -13.66 4.99 4.83
CA GLY A 169 -14.40 3.83 5.32
C GLY A 169 -13.56 2.72 5.93
N PHE A 170 -12.29 2.99 6.26
CA PHE A 170 -11.45 2.03 6.99
C PHE A 170 -11.94 1.86 8.43
N ALA A 171 -12.16 0.60 8.87
CA ALA A 171 -12.59 0.30 10.23
C ALA A 171 -11.43 0.21 11.22
N ARG A 172 -10.21 0.02 10.75
CA ARG A 172 -9.01 -0.15 11.58
C ARG A 172 -7.93 0.84 11.16
N ILE A 173 -7.53 1.69 12.09
CA ILE A 173 -6.49 2.70 11.89
C ILE A 173 -5.41 2.48 12.92
N SER A 174 -4.18 2.28 12.46
CA SER A 174 -2.99 2.10 13.29
C SER A 174 -2.01 3.24 13.06
N VAL A 175 -1.19 3.53 14.06
CA VAL A 175 -0.11 4.53 13.95
C VAL A 175 1.19 3.83 14.27
N LEU A 176 2.13 3.86 13.34
CA LEU A 176 3.47 3.27 13.46
C LEU A 176 4.51 4.29 12.97
N SER A 177 5.71 4.27 13.52
CA SER A 177 6.81 4.97 12.89
C SER A 177 7.14 4.36 11.51
N PRO A 178 7.77 5.09 10.58
CA PRO A 178 8.18 4.54 9.29
C PRO A 178 9.00 3.24 9.40
N ALA A 179 9.89 3.16 10.39
CA ALA A 179 10.73 1.98 10.61
C ALA A 179 9.93 0.78 11.13
N GLU A 180 8.99 1.00 12.07
CA GLU A 180 8.10 -0.06 12.57
C GLU A 180 7.15 -0.54 11.47
N HIS A 181 6.63 0.38 10.66
CA HIS A 181 5.81 0.06 9.50
C HIS A 181 6.55 -0.91 8.56
N ASP A 182 7.75 -0.54 8.10
CA ASP A 182 8.48 -1.33 7.10
C ASP A 182 8.89 -2.71 7.64
N ARG A 183 9.28 -2.80 8.92
CA ARG A 183 9.52 -4.08 9.57
C ARG A 183 8.26 -4.94 9.61
N MET A 184 7.11 -4.35 9.98
CA MET A 184 5.83 -5.07 10.04
C MET A 184 5.40 -5.53 8.64
N ILE A 185 5.50 -4.68 7.63
CA ILE A 185 5.15 -4.99 6.24
C ILE A 185 6.09 -6.05 5.66
N GLY A 186 7.37 -6.04 6.05
CA GLY A 186 8.32 -7.09 5.71
C GLY A 186 7.77 -8.48 6.02
N TYR A 187 7.23 -8.66 7.24
CA TYR A 187 6.68 -9.92 7.69
C TYR A 187 5.26 -10.21 7.15
N VAL A 188 4.30 -9.31 7.40
CA VAL A 188 2.87 -9.63 7.16
C VAL A 188 2.44 -9.52 5.69
N SER A 189 3.29 -8.95 4.83
CA SER A 189 2.99 -8.76 3.41
C SER A 189 4.11 -9.27 2.51
N GLN A 190 5.31 -8.69 2.58
CA GLN A 190 6.37 -8.98 1.63
C GLN A 190 6.88 -10.42 1.73
N LEU A 191 7.08 -10.95 2.93
CA LEU A 191 7.44 -12.36 3.14
C LEU A 191 6.38 -13.30 2.57
N CYS A 192 5.08 -12.99 2.75
CA CYS A 192 4.00 -13.81 2.18
C CYS A 192 4.08 -13.90 0.65
N HIS A 193 4.36 -12.77 -0.01
CA HIS A 193 4.55 -12.75 -1.47
C HIS A 193 5.84 -13.47 -1.88
N ALA A 194 6.94 -13.29 -1.13
CA ALA A 194 8.19 -14.00 -1.39
C ALA A 194 8.00 -15.52 -1.30
N ILE A 195 7.28 -16.02 -0.30
CA ILE A 195 6.96 -17.45 -0.13
C ILE A 195 6.11 -17.94 -1.32
N ALA A 196 5.04 -17.23 -1.66
CA ALA A 196 4.14 -17.63 -2.74
C ALA A 196 4.86 -17.69 -4.10
N VAL A 197 5.66 -16.66 -4.42
CA VAL A 197 6.46 -16.61 -5.66
C VAL A 197 7.51 -17.71 -5.67
N SER A 198 8.27 -17.90 -4.57
CA SER A 198 9.30 -18.93 -4.48
C SER A 198 8.70 -20.33 -4.60
N LEU A 199 7.53 -20.57 -3.99
CA LEU A 199 6.83 -21.86 -4.12
C LEU A 199 6.44 -22.14 -5.58
N MET A 200 5.93 -21.14 -6.30
CA MET A 200 5.61 -21.30 -7.73
C MET A 200 6.84 -21.50 -8.62
N CYS A 201 7.98 -20.92 -8.25
CA CYS A 201 9.24 -21.08 -8.96
C CYS A 201 10.02 -22.37 -8.59
N ALA A 202 9.61 -23.05 -7.51
CA ALA A 202 10.33 -24.25 -7.01
C ALA A 202 10.07 -25.51 -7.87
N SER A 203 9.06 -25.50 -8.74
CA SER A 203 8.72 -26.62 -9.61
C SER A 203 8.31 -26.12 -10.98
N ASP A 204 8.81 -26.78 -12.02
CA ASP A 204 8.47 -26.56 -13.44
C ASP A 204 7.36 -27.51 -13.95
N ASN A 205 6.79 -28.33 -13.06
CA ASN A 205 5.77 -29.31 -13.42
C ASN A 205 4.45 -28.63 -13.77
N THR A 206 4.14 -28.56 -15.07
CA THR A 206 2.92 -27.94 -15.62
C THR A 206 1.62 -28.72 -15.31
N GLU A 207 1.74 -30.01 -14.93
CA GLU A 207 0.59 -30.86 -14.60
C GLU A 207 0.04 -30.62 -13.18
N LEU A 208 0.74 -29.84 -12.33
CA LEU A 208 0.32 -29.58 -10.94
C LEU A 208 -1.11 -29.05 -10.85
N ALA A 209 -1.56 -28.26 -11.83
CA ALA A 209 -2.92 -27.72 -11.86
C ALA A 209 -4.01 -28.79 -11.79
N ARG A 210 -3.74 -30.02 -12.24
CA ARG A 210 -4.68 -31.18 -12.24
C ARG A 210 -4.82 -31.82 -10.84
N TYR A 211 -3.89 -31.56 -9.95
CA TYR A 211 -3.79 -32.20 -8.62
C TYR A 211 -3.93 -31.22 -7.46
N THR A 212 -4.09 -29.92 -7.74
CA THR A 212 -4.14 -28.89 -6.70
C THR A 212 -5.51 -28.83 -6.02
N GLY A 213 -5.50 -28.82 -4.69
CA GLY A 213 -6.62 -28.47 -3.84
C GLY A 213 -6.62 -27.00 -3.42
N ASP A 214 -7.54 -26.63 -2.54
CA ASP A 214 -7.72 -25.25 -2.07
C ASP A 214 -6.49 -24.75 -1.32
N SER A 215 -5.84 -25.56 -0.50
CA SER A 215 -4.63 -25.18 0.25
C SER A 215 -3.52 -24.61 -0.64
N PHE A 216 -3.28 -25.24 -1.81
CA PHE A 216 -2.27 -24.74 -2.74
C PHE A 216 -2.72 -23.45 -3.40
N ARG A 217 -4.00 -23.37 -3.83
CA ARG A 217 -4.56 -22.18 -4.48
C ARG A 217 -4.55 -20.97 -3.53
N ASP A 218 -4.95 -21.18 -2.27
CA ASP A 218 -4.96 -20.12 -1.25
C ASP A 218 -3.56 -19.59 -0.98
N LEU A 219 -2.57 -20.49 -0.81
CA LEU A 219 -1.19 -20.10 -0.52
C LEU A 219 -0.54 -19.40 -1.71
N THR A 220 -0.86 -19.79 -2.95
CA THR A 220 -0.23 -19.27 -4.16
C THR A 220 -1.04 -18.17 -4.86
N ARG A 221 -2.22 -17.81 -4.38
CA ARG A 221 -3.09 -16.80 -4.97
C ARG A 221 -2.36 -15.48 -5.25
N ILE A 222 -1.53 -15.05 -4.31
CA ILE A 222 -0.76 -13.81 -4.39
C ILE A 222 0.54 -13.92 -5.19
N ALA A 223 0.86 -15.10 -5.74
CA ALA A 223 2.02 -15.28 -6.63
C ALA A 223 1.79 -14.68 -8.03
N ARG A 224 0.53 -14.42 -8.42
CA ARG A 224 0.22 -13.62 -9.60
C ARG A 224 0.48 -12.16 -9.26
N ILE A 225 1.65 -11.67 -9.60
CA ILE A 225 2.23 -10.45 -9.05
C ILE A 225 2.47 -9.40 -10.15
N ASN A 226 2.34 -8.12 -9.81
CA ASN A 226 2.87 -7.05 -10.66
C ASN A 226 4.39 -6.99 -10.46
N ASP A 227 5.13 -7.52 -11.41
CA ASP A 227 6.58 -7.73 -11.34
C ASP A 227 7.36 -6.44 -11.06
N LYS A 228 7.04 -5.36 -11.75
CA LYS A 228 7.73 -4.06 -11.60
C LYS A 228 7.48 -3.45 -10.22
N MET A 229 6.22 -3.40 -9.81
CA MET A 229 5.84 -2.84 -8.51
C MET A 229 6.48 -3.63 -7.36
N TRP A 230 6.37 -4.96 -7.38
CA TRP A 230 6.87 -5.79 -6.29
C TRP A 230 8.40 -5.85 -6.23
N ALA A 231 9.07 -5.83 -7.39
CA ALA A 231 10.53 -5.70 -7.41
C ALA A 231 10.96 -4.38 -6.75
N GLU A 232 10.28 -3.27 -7.05
CA GLU A 232 10.54 -1.98 -6.42
C GLU A 232 10.30 -2.03 -4.90
N LEU A 233 9.14 -2.53 -4.44
CA LEU A 233 8.81 -2.61 -3.02
C LEU A 233 9.76 -3.52 -2.23
N PHE A 234 10.20 -4.63 -2.82
CA PHE A 234 11.17 -5.53 -2.19
C PHE A 234 12.53 -4.85 -2.03
N LEU A 235 13.01 -4.16 -3.08
CA LEU A 235 14.29 -3.46 -3.04
C LEU A 235 14.30 -2.29 -2.06
N TRP A 236 13.20 -1.54 -1.95
CA TRP A 236 13.07 -0.46 -0.98
C TRP A 236 13.08 -0.95 0.48
N ASN A 237 12.63 -2.17 0.74
CA ASN A 237 12.58 -2.77 2.08
C ASN A 237 13.50 -3.99 2.24
N LYS A 238 14.54 -4.10 1.41
CA LYS A 238 15.33 -5.33 1.25
C LYS A 238 15.92 -5.87 2.56
N ASP A 239 16.44 -4.98 3.43
CA ASP A 239 17.13 -5.41 4.64
C ASP A 239 16.16 -6.10 5.62
N ASN A 240 14.96 -5.53 5.79
CA ASN A 240 13.90 -6.16 6.58
C ASN A 240 13.44 -7.47 5.94
N LEU A 241 13.18 -7.46 4.63
CA LEU A 241 12.69 -8.65 3.93
C LEU A 241 13.72 -9.80 3.93
N ILE A 242 15.02 -9.52 3.77
CA ILE A 242 16.07 -10.53 3.88
C ILE A 242 16.05 -11.16 5.28
N GLY A 243 15.99 -10.35 6.34
CA GLY A 243 15.91 -10.87 7.71
C GLY A 243 14.67 -11.75 7.96
N GLU A 244 13.52 -11.38 7.39
CA GLU A 244 12.31 -12.19 7.50
C GLU A 244 12.40 -13.50 6.69
N ILE A 245 13.04 -13.48 5.51
CA ILE A 245 13.30 -14.69 4.71
C ILE A 245 14.24 -15.63 5.46
N ASP A 246 15.29 -15.11 6.09
CA ASP A 246 16.26 -15.91 6.85
C ASP A 246 15.59 -16.58 8.06
N MET A 247 14.76 -15.82 8.79
CA MET A 247 13.99 -16.34 9.92
C MET A 247 12.98 -17.43 9.48
N PHE A 248 12.27 -17.19 8.37
CA PHE A 248 11.36 -18.18 7.80
C PHE A 248 12.09 -19.44 7.33
N SER A 249 13.24 -19.27 6.65
CA SER A 249 14.07 -20.37 6.16
C SER A 249 14.60 -21.22 7.33
N ALA A 250 14.99 -20.61 8.45
CA ALA A 250 15.39 -21.34 9.66
C ALA A 250 14.21 -22.13 10.26
N ALA A 251 13.00 -21.57 10.28
CA ALA A 251 11.80 -22.27 10.74
C ALA A 251 11.45 -23.45 9.84
N LEU A 252 11.58 -23.31 8.52
CA LEU A 252 11.37 -24.39 7.55
C LEU A 252 12.47 -25.46 7.68
N GLY A 253 13.72 -25.05 7.91
CA GLY A 253 14.83 -25.95 8.23
C GLY A 253 14.56 -26.81 9.48
N SER A 254 14.07 -26.19 10.55
CA SER A 254 13.70 -26.92 11.77
C SER A 254 12.59 -27.96 11.53
N LEU A 255 11.58 -27.63 10.73
CA LEU A 255 10.55 -28.59 10.31
C LEU A 255 11.17 -29.77 9.54
N ARG A 256 12.08 -29.47 8.59
CA ARG A 256 12.79 -30.50 7.81
C ARG A 256 13.62 -31.41 8.68
N GLU A 257 14.35 -30.86 9.67
CA GLU A 257 15.17 -31.65 10.60
C GLU A 257 14.32 -32.64 11.43
N LYS A 258 13.17 -32.17 11.95
CA LYS A 258 12.22 -33.02 12.68
C LYS A 258 11.69 -34.17 11.81
N LEU A 259 11.35 -33.86 10.54
CA LEU A 259 10.95 -34.88 9.58
C LEU A 259 12.07 -35.90 9.31
N ALA A 260 13.31 -35.44 9.13
CA ALA A 260 14.44 -36.30 8.84
C ALA A 260 14.83 -37.23 10.04
N ALA A 261 14.49 -36.82 11.26
CA ALA A 261 14.72 -37.53 12.49
C ALA A 261 13.53 -38.41 12.96
N ASP A 262 12.44 -38.46 12.17
CA ASP A 262 11.17 -39.09 12.57
C ASP A 262 10.64 -38.56 13.93
N ASP A 263 10.99 -37.31 14.28
CA ASP A 263 10.63 -36.66 15.56
C ASP A 263 9.13 -36.23 15.54
N ARG A 264 8.28 -37.21 15.81
CA ARG A 264 6.83 -37.00 15.86
C ARG A 264 6.43 -36.02 16.95
N GLU A 265 7.01 -36.09 18.12
CA GLU A 265 6.65 -35.23 19.26
C GLU A 265 7.00 -33.76 18.96
N GLY A 266 8.19 -33.52 18.44
CA GLY A 266 8.60 -32.16 18.01
C GLY A 266 7.77 -31.59 16.87
N LEU A 267 7.29 -32.42 15.94
CA LEU A 267 6.35 -31.99 14.89
C LEU A 267 4.99 -31.58 15.47
N GLU A 268 4.43 -32.43 16.36
CA GLU A 268 3.16 -32.13 17.03
C GLU A 268 3.23 -30.86 17.89
N GLU A 269 4.35 -30.61 18.53
CA GLU A 269 4.60 -29.40 19.32
C GLU A 269 4.62 -28.17 18.45
N MET A 270 5.30 -28.22 17.31
CA MET A 270 5.33 -27.14 16.31
C MET A 270 3.94 -26.86 15.75
N PHE A 271 3.14 -27.88 15.45
CA PHE A 271 1.77 -27.73 14.96
C PHE A 271 0.84 -27.12 16.01
N ARG A 272 0.96 -27.52 17.26
CA ARG A 272 0.22 -26.90 18.38
C ARG A 272 0.57 -25.43 18.55
N LEU A 273 1.86 -25.08 18.43
CA LEU A 273 2.29 -23.68 18.47
C LEU A 273 1.71 -22.86 17.31
N SER A 274 1.76 -23.38 16.10
CA SER A 274 1.18 -22.76 14.91
C SER A 274 -0.32 -22.51 15.09
N THR A 275 -1.07 -23.51 15.54
CA THR A 275 -2.51 -23.41 15.80
C THR A 275 -2.84 -22.30 16.81
N ARG A 276 -2.12 -22.29 17.96
CA ARG A 276 -2.32 -21.23 18.97
C ARG A 276 -2.06 -19.83 18.41
N ARG A 277 -1.01 -19.66 17.60
CA ARG A 277 -0.69 -18.37 16.99
C ARG A 277 -1.74 -17.95 15.95
N ARG A 278 -2.23 -18.90 15.14
CA ARG A 278 -3.23 -18.63 14.10
C ARG A 278 -4.57 -18.17 14.66
N GLN A 279 -4.97 -18.69 15.83
CA GLN A 279 -6.23 -18.31 16.52
C GLN A 279 -6.35 -16.79 16.76
N ALA A 280 -5.23 -16.07 16.92
CA ALA A 280 -5.24 -14.62 17.09
C ALA A 280 -5.73 -13.84 15.84
N PHE A 281 -5.75 -14.50 14.67
CA PHE A 281 -6.15 -13.91 13.40
C PHE A 281 -7.55 -14.33 12.94
N ASP A 282 -8.24 -15.15 13.73
CA ASP A 282 -9.63 -15.50 13.41
C ASP A 282 -10.52 -14.27 13.62
N LYS A 283 -11.31 -13.96 12.59
CA LYS A 283 -12.27 -12.87 12.68
C LYS A 283 -13.31 -13.23 13.75
N LYS A 284 -13.43 -12.40 14.75
CA LYS A 284 -14.53 -12.48 15.74
C LYS A 284 -15.81 -12.00 15.10
#